data_dd0902e24a8825c2689aca69308d3a31
#
_entry.id   dd0902e24a8825c2689aca69308d3a31
#
_cell.length_a   1.000
_cell.length_b   1.000
_cell.length_c   1.000
_cell.angle_alpha   90.00
_cell.angle_beta   90.00
_cell.angle_gamma   90.00
#
_symmetry.space_group_name_H-M   'P 1'
#
loop_
_entity.id
_entity.type
_entity.pdbx_description
1 polymer ?
#
loop_
_entity_poly.entity_id
_entity_poly.type
_entity_poly.pdbx_seq_one_letter_code
_entity_poly.pdbx_strand_id
1 'polypeptide(L)'
;MSWRVVIVTRIPPVLAGFDAVVREAGHEPVALLTMRNVDGRYGPLSLTEELVMGAAEDLDVLLPARRDRIAPLLASVEPDLIVCMGFPWKIPADALAVPRLGWINGHPSLLPLHRGPLPVAWAIRHGDEEVGITFHRMDADLDTGPILSQRTIPLGEPELPEVFYPPRGPVIVAALAEALERLAAGDEGTPQPDGGSYESFFSEDDVWLDLSRPAGEAHRLAWAWLYAFSPGGTRGALLELDGTPVRVLATSLVEVEGAAQVECADAPLWIVQTEELSEEEASRTTAPAPSRQ
;
A
#
# COMPACT_ATOMS: atom_id res chain seq x y z
N MET A 1 15.51 24.87 -14.04
CA MET A 1 14.70 25.61 -13.05
C MET A 1 14.42 24.69 -11.88
N SER A 2 14.55 25.19 -10.65
CA SER A 2 14.12 24.42 -9.46
C SER A 2 12.59 24.43 -9.39
N TRP A 3 12.01 23.30 -8.98
CA TRP A 3 10.56 23.17 -8.75
C TRP A 3 10.27 23.22 -7.25
N ARG A 4 9.13 23.79 -6.91
CA ARG A 4 8.52 23.70 -5.57
C ARG A 4 7.70 22.43 -5.50
N VAL A 5 8.11 21.48 -4.65
CA VAL A 5 7.53 20.13 -4.62
C VAL A 5 6.81 19.91 -3.29
N VAL A 6 5.56 19.46 -3.35
CA VAL A 6 4.85 18.94 -2.18
C VAL A 6 4.93 17.42 -2.17
N ILE A 7 5.33 16.86 -1.05
CA ILE A 7 5.32 15.41 -0.82
C ILE A 7 4.02 15.03 -0.13
N VAL A 8 3.30 14.06 -0.69
CA VAL A 8 2.01 13.58 -0.16
C VAL A 8 2.15 12.13 0.26
N THR A 9 2.19 11.89 1.56
CA THR A 9 2.34 10.54 2.10
C THR A 9 1.83 10.45 3.54
N ARG A 10 1.63 9.22 4.01
CA ARG A 10 1.43 8.89 5.43
C ARG A 10 2.51 7.92 5.95
N ILE A 11 3.58 7.71 5.19
CA ILE A 11 4.60 6.69 5.44
C ILE A 11 5.94 7.38 5.73
N PRO A 12 6.45 7.39 6.99
CA PRO A 12 7.67 8.13 7.35
C PRO A 12 8.90 7.80 6.49
N PRO A 13 9.24 6.53 6.18
CA PRO A 13 10.34 6.22 5.28
C PRO A 13 10.18 6.79 3.86
N VAL A 14 8.94 6.89 3.36
CA VAL A 14 8.66 7.49 2.04
C VAL A 14 8.93 8.99 2.08
N LEU A 15 8.49 9.68 3.14
CA LEU A 15 8.79 11.11 3.31
C LEU A 15 10.30 11.37 3.26
N ALA A 16 11.07 10.66 4.07
CA ALA A 16 12.53 10.83 4.14
C ALA A 16 13.21 10.53 2.80
N GLY A 17 12.84 9.44 2.13
CA GLY A 17 13.39 9.06 0.84
C GLY A 17 13.02 10.04 -0.28
N PHE A 18 11.79 10.52 -0.31
CA PHE A 18 11.33 11.45 -1.35
C PHE A 18 11.90 12.85 -1.14
N ASP A 19 12.00 13.34 0.11
CA ASP A 19 12.66 14.59 0.43
C ASP A 19 14.11 14.59 -0.08
N ALA A 20 14.86 13.53 0.21
CA ALA A 20 16.23 13.39 -0.25
C ALA A 20 16.35 13.42 -1.78
N VAL A 21 15.54 12.63 -2.48
CA VAL A 21 15.56 12.57 -3.97
C VAL A 21 15.19 13.90 -4.61
N VAL A 22 14.17 14.57 -4.09
CA VAL A 22 13.73 15.87 -4.61
C VAL A 22 14.85 16.92 -4.48
N ARG A 23 15.55 16.95 -3.33
CA ARG A 23 16.69 17.85 -3.10
C ARG A 23 17.89 17.49 -3.97
N GLU A 24 18.24 16.21 -4.10
CA GLU A 24 19.32 15.71 -4.96
C GLU A 24 19.06 16.04 -6.44
N ALA A 25 17.80 16.02 -6.88
CA ALA A 25 17.41 16.46 -8.21
C ALA A 25 17.46 18.00 -8.41
N GLY A 26 17.84 18.77 -7.39
CA GLY A 26 17.94 20.23 -7.44
C GLY A 26 16.60 20.95 -7.32
N HIS A 27 15.59 20.30 -6.74
CA HIS A 27 14.27 20.85 -6.47
C HIS A 27 14.09 21.17 -4.99
N GLU A 28 13.04 21.91 -4.65
CA GLU A 28 12.76 22.38 -3.30
C GLU A 28 11.51 21.68 -2.76
N PRO A 29 11.65 20.73 -1.81
CA PRO A 29 10.50 20.28 -1.05
C PRO A 29 9.98 21.44 -0.19
N VAL A 30 8.70 21.80 -0.34
CA VAL A 30 8.12 22.96 0.35
C VAL A 30 7.08 22.58 1.41
N ALA A 31 6.46 21.42 1.26
CA ALA A 31 5.51 20.95 2.25
C ALA A 31 5.33 19.43 2.22
N LEU A 32 4.97 18.87 3.37
CA LEU A 32 4.35 17.57 3.55
C LEU A 32 2.83 17.76 3.61
N LEU A 33 2.07 17.10 2.73
CA LEU A 33 0.64 16.93 2.93
C LEU A 33 0.37 15.51 3.42
N THR A 34 -0.27 15.40 4.58
CA THR A 34 -0.67 14.12 5.15
C THR A 34 -2.07 14.24 5.76
N MET A 35 -2.56 13.19 6.40
CA MET A 35 -3.90 13.16 6.97
C MET A 35 -3.88 12.81 8.45
N ARG A 36 -4.93 13.21 9.15
CA ARG A 36 -5.17 12.74 10.51
C ARG A 36 -5.62 11.28 10.48
N ASN A 37 -4.95 10.44 11.23
CA ASN A 37 -5.34 9.05 11.43
C ASN A 37 -5.99 8.91 12.82
N VAL A 38 -7.24 9.40 12.94
CA VAL A 38 -7.93 9.51 14.24
C VAL A 38 -8.57 8.21 14.72
N ASP A 39 -8.80 7.26 13.81
CA ASP A 39 -9.47 5.99 14.09
C ASP A 39 -8.54 4.76 13.96
N GLY A 40 -7.26 4.98 13.71
CA GLY A 40 -6.28 3.91 13.54
C GLY A 40 -6.44 3.06 12.28
N ARG A 41 -7.43 3.36 11.43
CA ARG A 41 -7.73 2.58 10.22
C ARG A 41 -6.52 2.41 9.29
N TYR A 42 -5.68 3.40 9.20
CA TYR A 42 -4.52 3.43 8.30
C TYR A 42 -3.18 3.20 9.03
N GLY A 43 -3.20 2.54 10.17
CA GLY A 43 -2.01 2.22 10.96
C GLY A 43 -2.07 2.83 12.38
N PRO A 44 -0.99 2.74 13.15
CA PRO A 44 -0.93 3.30 14.49
C PRO A 44 -1.25 4.81 14.52
N LEU A 45 -1.91 5.29 15.57
CA LEU A 45 -2.23 6.72 15.75
C LEU A 45 -0.96 7.58 15.82
N SER A 46 0.13 7.04 16.37
CA SER A 46 1.45 7.67 16.44
C SER A 46 2.09 7.96 15.08
N LEU A 47 1.62 7.33 14.00
CA LEU A 47 2.21 7.48 12.68
C LEU A 47 2.14 8.93 12.16
N THR A 48 1.05 9.63 12.44
CA THR A 48 0.94 11.06 12.07
C THR A 48 1.90 11.92 12.88
N GLU A 49 2.09 11.62 14.16
CA GLU A 49 3.08 12.30 15.01
C GLU A 49 4.51 12.05 14.51
N GLU A 50 4.84 10.81 14.20
CA GLU A 50 6.14 10.43 13.63
C GLU A 50 6.43 11.16 12.32
N LEU A 51 5.44 11.25 11.42
CA LEU A 51 5.56 12.02 10.18
C LEU A 51 5.82 13.50 10.43
N VAL A 52 5.04 14.12 11.32
CA VAL A 52 5.16 15.56 11.62
C VAL A 52 6.49 15.87 12.28
N MET A 53 6.91 15.04 13.24
CA MET A 53 8.20 15.22 13.95
C MET A 53 9.41 14.84 13.11
N GLY A 54 9.24 13.95 12.13
CA GLY A 54 10.29 13.53 11.20
C GLY A 54 10.40 14.41 9.94
N ALA A 55 9.48 15.34 9.74
CA ALA A 55 9.57 16.30 8.65
C ALA A 55 10.75 17.25 8.87
N ALA A 56 11.45 17.61 7.78
CA ALA A 56 12.52 18.60 7.86
C ALA A 56 11.99 19.96 8.35
N GLU A 57 12.82 20.73 9.07
CA GLU A 57 12.40 21.99 9.71
C GLU A 57 11.91 23.06 8.70
N ASP A 58 12.31 22.94 7.44
CA ASP A 58 11.93 23.83 6.33
C ASP A 58 10.69 23.33 5.57
N LEU A 59 10.04 22.25 6.00
CA LEU A 59 8.81 21.73 5.41
C LEU A 59 7.57 22.21 6.17
N ASP A 60 6.68 22.91 5.48
CA ASP A 60 5.33 23.13 6.01
C ASP A 60 4.55 21.81 6.12
N VAL A 61 3.72 21.66 7.16
CA VAL A 61 2.87 20.47 7.32
C VAL A 61 1.41 20.81 7.08
N LEU A 62 0.85 20.24 6.03
CA LEU A 62 -0.53 20.43 5.61
C LEU A 62 -1.40 19.26 6.06
N LEU A 63 -2.37 19.52 6.94
CA LEU A 63 -3.28 18.53 7.53
C LEU A 63 -4.75 18.83 7.17
N PRO A 64 -5.22 18.46 5.97
CA PRO A 64 -6.60 18.70 5.59
C PRO A 64 -7.56 17.89 6.48
N ALA A 65 -8.62 18.56 6.97
CA ALA A 65 -9.66 17.89 7.74
C ALA A 65 -10.60 17.06 6.85
N ARG A 66 -10.71 17.42 5.57
CA ARG A 66 -11.57 16.80 4.55
C ARG A 66 -10.95 16.99 3.17
N ARG A 67 -11.40 16.20 2.20
CA ARG A 67 -10.87 16.21 0.81
C ARG A 67 -10.99 17.57 0.13
N ASP A 68 -12.10 18.30 0.35
CA ASP A 68 -12.35 19.64 -0.20
C ASP A 68 -11.41 20.73 0.34
N ARG A 69 -10.59 20.40 1.34
CA ARG A 69 -9.58 21.32 1.90
C ARG A 69 -8.19 21.10 1.31
N ILE A 70 -8.01 20.09 0.47
CA ILE A 70 -6.71 19.80 -0.16
C ILE A 70 -6.30 20.91 -1.10
N ALA A 71 -7.15 21.30 -2.07
CA ALA A 71 -6.83 22.33 -3.05
C ALA A 71 -6.45 23.69 -2.43
N PRO A 72 -7.23 24.27 -1.48
CA PRO A 72 -6.84 25.56 -0.89
C PRO A 72 -5.57 25.49 -0.03
N LEU A 73 -5.28 24.35 0.63
CA LEU A 73 -4.02 24.18 1.36
C LEU A 73 -2.83 24.09 0.41
N LEU A 74 -2.95 23.33 -0.67
CA LEU A 74 -1.90 23.25 -1.70
C LEU A 74 -1.65 24.61 -2.36
N ALA A 75 -2.71 25.34 -2.69
CA ALA A 75 -2.56 26.66 -3.31
C ALA A 75 -1.79 27.66 -2.42
N SER A 76 -1.82 27.50 -1.09
CA SER A 76 -1.09 28.39 -0.17
C SER A 76 0.43 28.25 -0.21
N VAL A 77 0.92 27.11 -0.72
CA VAL A 77 2.37 26.81 -0.84
C VAL A 77 2.86 26.85 -2.29
N GLU A 78 1.99 27.17 -3.24
CA GLU A 78 2.30 27.39 -4.67
C GLU A 78 3.19 26.28 -5.27
N PRO A 79 2.77 25.00 -5.27
CA PRO A 79 3.59 23.90 -5.75
C PRO A 79 3.68 23.87 -7.27
N ASP A 80 4.85 23.55 -7.80
CA ASP A 80 5.03 23.21 -9.21
C ASP A 80 4.64 21.77 -9.51
N LEU A 81 5.01 20.85 -8.61
CA LEU A 81 4.79 19.40 -8.74
C LEU A 81 4.34 18.82 -7.40
N ILE A 82 3.52 17.79 -7.46
CA ILE A 82 3.20 16.98 -6.28
C ILE A 82 3.64 15.54 -6.51
N VAL A 83 4.37 14.98 -5.53
CA VAL A 83 4.80 13.58 -5.50
C VAL A 83 4.03 12.87 -4.41
N CYS A 84 3.23 11.88 -4.80
CA CYS A 84 2.35 11.14 -3.90
C CYS A 84 2.79 9.67 -3.79
N MET A 85 2.69 9.07 -2.60
CA MET A 85 2.71 7.63 -2.40
C MET A 85 2.05 7.25 -1.08
N GLY A 86 1.15 6.26 -1.10
CA GLY A 86 0.51 5.73 0.10
C GLY A 86 -0.49 6.69 0.76
N PHE A 87 -1.11 7.57 0.01
CA PHE A 87 -2.17 8.45 0.48
C PHE A 87 -3.55 7.86 0.15
N PRO A 88 -4.44 7.63 1.14
CA PRO A 88 -5.61 6.78 0.95
C PRO A 88 -6.84 7.48 0.36
N TRP A 89 -6.77 8.79 0.15
CA TRP A 89 -7.92 9.53 -0.40
C TRP A 89 -7.79 9.70 -1.91
N LYS A 90 -8.89 9.47 -2.63
CA LYS A 90 -8.99 9.94 -4.02
C LYS A 90 -8.88 11.45 -4.03
N ILE A 91 -7.95 11.98 -4.82
CA ILE A 91 -7.67 13.41 -4.94
C ILE A 91 -8.79 14.09 -5.75
N PRO A 92 -9.38 15.18 -5.25
CA PRO A 92 -10.39 15.94 -6.00
C PRO A 92 -9.79 16.62 -7.25
N ALA A 93 -10.61 16.81 -8.27
CA ALA A 93 -10.18 17.39 -9.55
C ALA A 93 -9.60 18.80 -9.41
N ASP A 94 -10.14 19.61 -8.52
CA ASP A 94 -9.64 20.96 -8.21
C ASP A 94 -8.24 20.91 -7.57
N ALA A 95 -7.96 19.90 -6.74
CA ALA A 95 -6.64 19.69 -6.16
C ALA A 95 -5.63 19.14 -7.18
N LEU A 96 -6.06 18.28 -8.11
CA LEU A 96 -5.22 17.80 -9.21
C LEU A 96 -4.76 18.97 -10.12
N ALA A 97 -5.58 20.01 -10.26
CA ALA A 97 -5.31 21.17 -11.11
C ALA A 97 -4.41 22.25 -10.46
N VAL A 98 -4.07 22.15 -9.17
CA VAL A 98 -3.28 23.18 -8.47
C VAL A 98 -1.85 23.26 -8.99
N PRO A 99 -1.04 22.18 -9.07
CA PRO A 99 0.34 22.27 -9.51
C PRO A 99 0.43 22.35 -11.05
N ARG A 100 1.27 23.23 -11.57
CA ARG A 100 1.43 23.40 -13.03
C ARG A 100 2.02 22.18 -13.75
N LEU A 101 2.82 21.36 -13.07
CA LEU A 101 3.38 20.11 -13.58
C LEU A 101 2.52 18.89 -13.24
N GLY A 102 1.41 19.09 -12.51
CA GLY A 102 0.51 18.03 -12.10
C GLY A 102 1.01 17.21 -10.91
N TRP A 103 0.45 16.05 -10.78
CA TRP A 103 0.75 15.08 -9.74
C TRP A 103 1.38 13.83 -10.35
N ILE A 104 2.33 13.24 -9.64
CA ILE A 104 2.80 11.88 -9.89
C ILE A 104 2.55 11.01 -8.67
N ASN A 105 2.20 9.75 -8.89
CA ASN A 105 1.95 8.78 -7.82
C ASN A 105 2.88 7.58 -7.96
N GLY A 106 3.53 7.19 -6.87
CA GLY A 106 4.23 5.93 -6.74
C GLY A 106 3.25 4.82 -6.35
N HIS A 107 2.92 3.95 -7.29
CA HIS A 107 2.01 2.83 -7.10
C HIS A 107 2.79 1.52 -7.01
N PRO A 108 2.65 0.74 -5.90
CA PRO A 108 3.47 -0.45 -5.69
C PRO A 108 2.95 -1.67 -6.47
N SER A 109 2.87 -1.54 -7.80
CA SER A 109 2.62 -2.62 -8.76
C SER A 109 3.31 -2.38 -10.09
N LEU A 110 3.28 -3.38 -10.97
CA LEU A 110 3.62 -3.27 -12.39
C LEU A 110 2.38 -2.84 -13.18
N LEU A 111 2.03 -1.53 -13.14
CA LEU A 111 0.90 -1.03 -13.91
C LEU A 111 1.00 -1.42 -15.40
N PRO A 112 -0.10 -1.86 -16.03
CA PRO A 112 -1.51 -1.69 -15.63
C PRO A 112 -2.08 -2.78 -14.73
N LEU A 113 -1.27 -3.70 -14.20
CA LEU A 113 -1.74 -4.73 -13.27
C LEU A 113 -1.93 -4.14 -11.86
N HIS A 114 -2.92 -4.66 -11.14
CA HIS A 114 -3.19 -4.33 -9.73
C HIS A 114 -3.40 -2.84 -9.47
N ARG A 115 -4.14 -2.13 -10.33
CA ARG A 115 -4.66 -0.81 -9.99
C ARG A 115 -5.54 -0.90 -8.75
N GLY A 116 -5.53 0.10 -7.88
CA GLY A 116 -6.38 0.14 -6.70
C GLY A 116 -5.62 0.13 -5.37
N PRO A 117 -6.31 -0.06 -4.22
CA PRO A 117 -5.75 0.29 -2.91
C PRO A 117 -4.73 -0.70 -2.33
N LEU A 118 -4.71 -1.97 -2.76
CA LEU A 118 -3.95 -3.06 -2.12
C LEU A 118 -3.11 -3.86 -3.13
N PRO A 119 -2.28 -3.23 -3.99
CA PRO A 119 -1.64 -3.90 -5.12
C PRO A 119 -0.74 -5.07 -4.70
N VAL A 120 0.09 -4.92 -3.65
CA VAL A 120 0.98 -6.00 -3.19
C VAL A 120 0.18 -7.19 -2.64
N ALA A 121 -0.90 -6.92 -1.89
CA ALA A 121 -1.77 -7.98 -1.39
C ALA A 121 -2.42 -8.79 -2.52
N TRP A 122 -2.87 -8.10 -3.58
CA TRP A 122 -3.48 -8.77 -4.72
C TRP A 122 -2.46 -9.55 -5.55
N ALA A 123 -1.27 -9.03 -5.77
CA ALA A 123 -0.19 -9.77 -6.42
C ALA A 123 0.13 -11.08 -5.69
N ILE A 124 0.26 -11.02 -4.34
CA ILE A 124 0.46 -12.20 -3.50
C ILE A 124 -0.72 -13.18 -3.65
N ARG A 125 -1.96 -12.68 -3.55
CA ARG A 125 -3.17 -13.51 -3.65
C ARG A 125 -3.27 -14.23 -4.99
N HIS A 126 -2.89 -13.57 -6.09
CA HIS A 126 -2.87 -14.15 -7.43
C HIS A 126 -1.70 -15.11 -7.65
N GLY A 127 -0.70 -15.07 -6.79
CA GLY A 127 0.49 -15.93 -6.88
C GLY A 127 1.51 -15.41 -7.87
N ASP A 128 1.58 -14.09 -8.05
CA ASP A 128 2.61 -13.46 -8.85
C ASP A 128 3.99 -13.70 -8.22
N GLU A 129 5.01 -13.88 -9.05
CA GLU A 129 6.38 -14.06 -8.57
C GLU A 129 7.05 -12.72 -8.25
N GLU A 130 6.48 -11.63 -8.76
CA GLU A 130 7.02 -10.28 -8.64
C GLU A 130 5.92 -9.24 -8.51
N VAL A 131 6.26 -8.12 -7.93
CA VAL A 131 5.49 -6.89 -7.90
C VAL A 131 6.37 -5.77 -8.44
N GLY A 132 5.94 -4.55 -8.44
CA GLY A 132 6.77 -3.44 -8.89
C GLY A 132 6.56 -2.18 -8.11
N ILE A 133 7.25 -1.15 -8.56
CA ILE A 133 6.94 0.25 -8.26
C ILE A 133 6.80 0.99 -9.59
N THR A 134 5.69 1.65 -9.79
CA THR A 134 5.41 2.48 -10.96
C THR A 134 5.17 3.91 -10.52
N PHE A 135 5.97 4.86 -11.02
CA PHE A 135 5.61 6.28 -10.97
C PHE A 135 4.86 6.65 -12.23
N HIS A 136 3.64 7.16 -12.06
CA HIS A 136 2.76 7.55 -13.15
C HIS A 136 2.15 8.93 -12.88
N ARG A 137 1.73 9.64 -13.92
CA ARG A 137 0.94 10.86 -13.76
C ARG A 137 -0.43 10.52 -13.18
N MET A 138 -0.92 11.38 -12.32
CA MET A 138 -2.29 11.21 -11.81
C MET A 138 -3.28 11.93 -12.73
N ASP A 139 -4.40 11.26 -12.98
CA ASP A 139 -5.56 11.77 -13.69
C ASP A 139 -6.84 11.67 -12.83
N ALA A 140 -8.01 11.80 -13.44
CA ALA A 140 -9.30 11.73 -12.74
C ALA A 140 -9.67 10.31 -12.28
N ASP A 141 -9.08 9.30 -12.92
CA ASP A 141 -9.31 7.89 -12.58
C ASP A 141 -8.21 7.35 -11.68
N LEU A 142 -8.40 6.16 -11.11
CA LEU A 142 -7.42 5.59 -10.19
C LEU A 142 -6.37 4.79 -10.97
N ASP A 143 -5.11 5.20 -10.82
CA ASP A 143 -3.92 4.51 -11.31
C ASP A 143 -3.88 4.26 -12.83
N THR A 144 -4.49 5.15 -13.63
CA THR A 144 -4.65 5.00 -15.09
C THR A 144 -3.72 5.87 -15.92
N GLY A 145 -3.11 6.87 -15.32
CA GLY A 145 -2.30 7.85 -16.04
C GLY A 145 -0.99 7.30 -16.62
N PRO A 146 -0.33 8.05 -17.52
CA PRO A 146 0.89 7.64 -18.21
C PRO A 146 2.05 7.32 -17.26
N ILE A 147 2.81 6.26 -17.58
CA ILE A 147 3.95 5.77 -16.79
C ILE A 147 5.19 6.61 -17.07
N LEU A 148 5.80 7.13 -16.01
CA LEU A 148 7.07 7.85 -16.04
C LEU A 148 8.26 6.94 -15.74
N SER A 149 8.11 6.01 -14.80
CA SER A 149 9.13 5.00 -14.50
C SER A 149 8.49 3.76 -13.93
N GLN A 150 9.12 2.61 -14.13
CA GLN A 150 8.65 1.34 -13.56
C GLN A 150 9.83 0.43 -13.27
N ARG A 151 9.80 -0.24 -12.11
CA ARG A 151 10.81 -1.19 -11.69
C ARG A 151 10.18 -2.41 -11.06
N THR A 152 10.73 -3.56 -11.40
CA THR A 152 10.30 -4.86 -10.86
C THR A 152 10.92 -5.11 -9.50
N ILE A 153 10.17 -5.75 -8.62
CA ILE A 153 10.53 -6.14 -7.26
C ILE A 153 10.11 -7.60 -7.06
N PRO A 154 11.05 -8.53 -6.87
CA PRO A 154 10.70 -9.91 -6.54
C PRO A 154 9.93 -10.01 -5.22
N LEU A 155 8.86 -10.80 -5.19
CA LEU A 155 8.10 -11.08 -3.98
C LEU A 155 8.86 -12.06 -3.05
N GLY A 156 9.42 -13.12 -3.61
CA GLY A 156 10.18 -14.12 -2.84
C GLY A 156 9.31 -14.96 -1.91
N GLU A 157 9.89 -15.39 -0.78
CA GLU A 157 9.18 -16.12 0.26
C GLU A 157 8.31 -15.17 1.11
N PRO A 158 7.25 -15.69 1.79
CA PRO A 158 6.41 -14.88 2.66
C PRO A 158 7.19 -14.13 3.74
N GLU A 159 7.08 -12.80 3.72
CA GLU A 159 7.69 -11.89 4.69
C GLU A 159 6.60 -10.98 5.28
N LEU A 160 6.82 -10.48 6.49
CA LEU A 160 6.00 -9.40 7.05
C LEU A 160 6.29 -8.08 6.34
N PRO A 161 5.31 -7.16 6.21
CA PRO A 161 5.53 -5.86 5.54
C PRO A 161 6.71 -5.06 6.08
N GLU A 162 6.94 -5.09 7.39
CA GLU A 162 8.07 -4.42 8.05
C GLU A 162 9.45 -5.01 7.71
N VAL A 163 9.49 -6.23 7.21
CA VAL A 163 10.69 -6.88 6.67
C VAL A 163 10.79 -6.67 5.17
N PHE A 164 9.67 -6.75 4.47
CA PHE A 164 9.60 -6.65 3.01
C PHE A 164 10.00 -5.26 2.49
N TYR A 165 9.41 -4.18 3.02
CA TYR A 165 9.58 -2.85 2.42
C TYR A 165 10.96 -2.21 2.63
N PRO A 166 11.63 -2.29 3.80
CA PRO A 166 12.86 -1.56 4.03
C PRO A 166 13.99 -1.84 3.02
N PRO A 167 14.33 -3.09 2.65
CA PRO A 167 15.39 -3.36 1.68
C PRO A 167 15.02 -2.95 0.25
N ARG A 168 13.75 -2.67 -0.03
CA ARG A 168 13.22 -2.27 -1.34
C ARG A 168 13.12 -0.75 -1.49
N GLY A 169 13.35 0.01 -0.42
CA GLY A 169 13.40 1.47 -0.42
C GLY A 169 14.29 2.06 -1.52
N PRO A 170 15.54 1.60 -1.72
CA PRO A 170 16.40 2.10 -2.79
C PRO A 170 15.82 1.95 -4.20
N VAL A 171 15.05 0.89 -4.47
CA VAL A 171 14.38 0.69 -5.77
C VAL A 171 13.29 1.74 -5.98
N ILE A 172 12.51 2.03 -4.93
CA ILE A 172 11.44 3.04 -4.96
C ILE A 172 12.03 4.43 -5.20
N VAL A 173 13.09 4.77 -4.48
CA VAL A 173 13.80 6.06 -4.59
C VAL A 173 14.41 6.24 -5.98
N ALA A 174 15.05 5.19 -6.54
CA ALA A 174 15.61 5.21 -7.88
C ALA A 174 14.53 5.39 -8.97
N ALA A 175 13.35 4.78 -8.78
CA ALA A 175 12.23 4.96 -9.69
C ALA A 175 11.69 6.40 -9.64
N LEU A 176 11.62 7.03 -8.47
CA LEU A 176 11.25 8.45 -8.36
C LEU A 176 12.28 9.34 -9.06
N ALA A 177 13.58 9.12 -8.85
CA ALA A 177 14.62 9.92 -9.51
C ALA A 177 14.47 9.89 -11.04
N GLU A 178 14.28 8.70 -11.62
CA GLU A 178 14.03 8.54 -13.05
C GLU A 178 12.77 9.27 -13.51
N ALA A 179 11.68 9.21 -12.73
CA ALA A 179 10.44 9.93 -13.06
C ALA A 179 10.65 11.46 -13.08
N LEU A 180 11.41 12.00 -12.11
CA LEU A 180 11.75 13.43 -12.07
C LEU A 180 12.63 13.84 -13.23
N GLU A 181 13.62 13.03 -13.63
CA GLU A 181 14.48 13.27 -14.81
C GLU A 181 13.63 13.33 -16.10
N ARG A 182 12.71 12.39 -16.28
CA ARG A 182 11.81 12.36 -17.45
C ARG A 182 10.91 13.61 -17.50
N LEU A 183 10.33 13.99 -16.35
CA LEU A 183 9.54 15.22 -16.24
C LEU A 183 10.37 16.47 -16.57
N ALA A 184 11.63 16.55 -16.11
CA ALA A 184 12.54 17.65 -16.40
C ALA A 184 12.90 17.75 -17.90
N ALA A 185 12.91 16.61 -18.59
CA ALA A 185 13.06 16.55 -20.05
C ALA A 185 11.78 16.90 -20.83
N GLY A 186 10.66 17.20 -20.14
CA GLY A 186 9.38 17.49 -20.77
C GLY A 186 8.62 16.24 -21.24
N ASP A 187 8.96 15.08 -20.70
CA ASP A 187 8.29 13.82 -21.05
C ASP A 187 6.94 13.71 -20.32
N GLU A 188 5.88 13.48 -21.08
CA GLU A 188 4.52 13.31 -20.54
C GLU A 188 4.23 11.89 -20.03
N GLY A 189 5.17 10.99 -20.16
CA GLY A 189 5.02 9.58 -19.80
C GLY A 189 4.51 8.72 -20.95
N THR A 190 4.64 7.41 -20.78
CA THR A 190 4.17 6.40 -21.73
C THR A 190 2.75 5.97 -21.35
N PRO A 191 1.75 6.07 -22.24
CA PRO A 191 0.41 5.56 -21.97
C PRO A 191 0.46 4.11 -21.50
N GLN A 192 -0.35 3.78 -20.52
CA GLN A 192 -0.46 2.39 -20.08
C GLN A 192 -0.99 1.53 -21.24
N PRO A 193 -0.49 0.30 -21.41
CA PRO A 193 -1.04 -0.62 -22.41
C PRO A 193 -2.49 -0.99 -22.09
N ASP A 194 -3.23 -1.40 -23.11
CA ASP A 194 -4.58 -1.93 -22.93
C ASP A 194 -4.57 -3.18 -22.03
N GLY A 195 -5.67 -3.40 -21.34
CA GLY A 195 -5.80 -4.48 -20.37
C GLY A 195 -5.41 -4.02 -18.95
N GLY A 196 -4.96 -4.96 -18.14
CA GLY A 196 -4.68 -4.71 -16.72
C GLY A 196 -5.87 -5.04 -15.84
N SER A 197 -5.66 -4.91 -14.53
CA SER A 197 -6.68 -5.20 -13.53
C SER A 197 -6.94 -3.99 -12.64
N TYR A 198 -8.10 -3.97 -12.03
CA TYR A 198 -8.44 -3.09 -10.92
C TYR A 198 -9.03 -3.96 -9.81
N GLU A 199 -8.39 -3.92 -8.65
CA GLU A 199 -8.84 -4.66 -7.49
C GLU A 199 -9.13 -3.70 -6.32
N SER A 200 -10.24 -3.97 -5.64
CA SER A 200 -10.71 -3.20 -4.50
C SER A 200 -10.04 -3.66 -3.20
N PHE A 201 -10.55 -3.22 -2.07
CA PHE A 201 -10.20 -3.80 -0.77
C PHE A 201 -10.64 -5.25 -0.72
N PHE A 202 -9.97 -6.05 0.12
CA PHE A 202 -10.44 -7.39 0.44
C PHE A 202 -11.79 -7.32 1.13
N SER A 203 -12.65 -8.28 0.81
CA SER A 203 -13.98 -8.40 1.42
C SER A 203 -13.86 -8.96 2.85
N GLU A 204 -14.81 -8.60 3.73
CA GLU A 204 -14.92 -9.24 5.05
C GLU A 204 -15.19 -10.75 4.94
N ASP A 205 -15.79 -11.20 3.84
CA ASP A 205 -16.03 -12.63 3.59
C ASP A 205 -14.74 -13.39 3.27
N ASP A 206 -13.69 -12.70 2.79
CA ASP A 206 -12.38 -13.29 2.51
C ASP A 206 -11.47 -13.41 3.75
N VAL A 207 -11.90 -12.92 4.91
CA VAL A 207 -11.05 -12.90 6.11
C VAL A 207 -10.79 -14.29 6.66
N TRP A 208 -11.75 -15.23 6.52
CA TRP A 208 -11.60 -16.59 6.96
C TRP A 208 -10.88 -17.45 5.92
N LEU A 209 -9.88 -18.21 6.36
CA LEU A 209 -9.22 -19.19 5.50
C LEU A 209 -10.21 -20.31 5.15
N ASP A 210 -10.49 -20.49 3.88
CA ASP A 210 -11.31 -21.57 3.36
C ASP A 210 -10.45 -22.81 3.12
N LEU A 211 -10.44 -23.72 4.08
CA LEU A 211 -9.68 -24.97 3.99
C LEU A 211 -10.25 -25.96 2.96
N SER A 212 -11.42 -25.72 2.39
CA SER A 212 -11.94 -26.49 1.25
C SER A 212 -11.23 -26.17 -0.07
N ARG A 213 -10.35 -25.16 -0.08
CA ARG A 213 -9.47 -24.77 -1.18
C ARG A 213 -8.13 -25.51 -1.12
N PRO A 214 -7.36 -25.51 -2.23
CA PRO A 214 -5.98 -25.98 -2.21
C PRO A 214 -5.11 -25.28 -1.17
N ALA A 215 -4.19 -26.01 -0.54
CA ALA A 215 -3.29 -25.46 0.49
C ALA A 215 -2.49 -24.24 0.01
N GLY A 216 -2.05 -24.26 -1.26
CA GLY A 216 -1.37 -23.12 -1.87
C GLY A 216 -2.23 -21.84 -1.96
N GLU A 217 -3.54 -21.96 -2.18
CA GLU A 217 -4.45 -20.80 -2.19
C GLU A 217 -4.67 -20.25 -0.76
N ALA A 218 -4.88 -21.13 0.21
CA ALA A 218 -5.03 -20.74 1.62
C ALA A 218 -3.74 -20.08 2.15
N HIS A 219 -2.58 -20.62 1.79
CA HIS A 219 -1.27 -20.06 2.13
C HIS A 219 -1.09 -18.63 1.56
N ARG A 220 -1.36 -18.43 0.26
CA ARG A 220 -1.28 -17.11 -0.36
C ARG A 220 -2.28 -16.12 0.24
N LEU A 221 -3.49 -16.57 0.56
CA LEU A 221 -4.48 -15.71 1.20
C LEU A 221 -4.04 -15.27 2.59
N ALA A 222 -3.49 -16.18 3.41
CA ALA A 222 -2.94 -15.85 4.71
C ALA A 222 -1.81 -14.81 4.58
N TRP A 223 -0.89 -15.01 3.65
CA TRP A 223 0.19 -14.06 3.38
C TRP A 223 -0.32 -12.71 2.87
N ALA A 224 -1.25 -12.70 1.90
CA ALA A 224 -1.82 -11.48 1.33
C ALA A 224 -2.50 -10.60 2.38
N TRP A 225 -3.17 -11.21 3.37
CA TRP A 225 -3.81 -10.48 4.46
C TRP A 225 -2.85 -9.73 5.38
N LEU A 226 -1.58 -10.08 5.42
CA LEU A 226 -0.57 -9.30 6.15
C LEU A 226 -0.35 -7.91 5.51
N TYR A 227 -0.59 -7.80 4.21
CA TYR A 227 -0.49 -6.55 3.43
C TYR A 227 -1.82 -5.84 3.22
N ALA A 228 -2.92 -6.41 3.72
CA ALA A 228 -4.26 -5.95 3.48
C ALA A 228 -4.99 -5.50 4.75
N PHE A 229 -6.06 -4.78 4.54
CA PHE A 229 -7.11 -4.50 5.53
C PHE A 229 -8.44 -4.35 4.80
N SER A 230 -9.53 -4.73 5.45
CA SER A 230 -10.88 -4.51 4.93
C SER A 230 -11.34 -3.07 5.16
N PRO A 231 -12.40 -2.62 4.47
CA PRO A 231 -13.03 -1.33 4.76
C PRO A 231 -13.51 -1.19 6.21
N GLY A 232 -13.87 -2.31 6.86
CA GLY A 232 -14.24 -2.39 8.29
C GLY A 232 -13.04 -2.29 9.25
N GLY A 233 -11.80 -2.37 8.74
CA GLY A 233 -10.57 -2.29 9.52
C GLY A 233 -10.03 -3.64 9.97
N THR A 234 -10.64 -4.75 9.56
CA THR A 234 -10.14 -6.11 9.82
C THR A 234 -8.79 -6.32 9.16
N ARG A 235 -7.87 -6.93 9.87
CA ARG A 235 -6.50 -7.24 9.43
C ARG A 235 -6.16 -8.68 9.69
N GLY A 236 -5.37 -9.28 8.80
CA GLY A 236 -4.92 -10.66 8.90
C GLY A 236 -6.02 -11.67 8.55
N ALA A 237 -5.62 -12.83 8.07
CA ALA A 237 -6.53 -13.96 7.85
C ALA A 237 -6.89 -14.63 9.19
N LEU A 238 -8.10 -15.15 9.28
CA LEU A 238 -8.61 -15.82 10.47
C LEU A 238 -8.79 -17.33 10.21
N LEU A 239 -8.60 -18.09 11.26
CA LEU A 239 -8.81 -19.53 11.26
C LEU A 239 -9.37 -19.96 12.63
N GLU A 240 -10.21 -20.99 12.66
CA GLU A 240 -10.61 -21.64 13.90
C GLU A 240 -9.67 -22.82 14.19
N LEU A 241 -8.90 -22.71 15.28
CA LEU A 241 -8.04 -23.79 15.78
C LEU A 241 -8.59 -24.28 17.12
N ASP A 242 -8.91 -25.57 17.21
CA ASP A 242 -9.46 -26.21 18.41
C ASP A 242 -10.67 -25.47 19.00
N GLY A 243 -11.54 -24.94 18.12
CA GLY A 243 -12.74 -24.20 18.49
C GLY A 243 -12.49 -22.74 18.91
N THR A 244 -11.26 -22.24 18.73
CA THR A 244 -10.89 -20.85 19.06
C THR A 244 -10.50 -20.11 17.79
N PRO A 245 -11.11 -18.93 17.49
CA PRO A 245 -10.69 -18.10 16.38
C PRO A 245 -9.35 -17.43 16.67
N VAL A 246 -8.43 -17.56 15.73
CA VAL A 246 -7.08 -16.96 15.81
C VAL A 246 -6.78 -16.18 14.52
N ARG A 247 -5.94 -15.17 14.64
CA ARG A 247 -5.33 -14.52 13.47
C ARG A 247 -4.10 -15.29 13.05
N VAL A 248 -4.02 -15.65 11.77
CA VAL A 248 -2.89 -16.36 11.17
C VAL A 248 -1.84 -15.35 10.74
N LEU A 249 -0.63 -15.46 11.27
CA LEU A 249 0.50 -14.60 10.95
C LEU A 249 1.52 -15.28 10.03
N ALA A 250 1.65 -16.61 10.12
CA ALA A 250 2.54 -17.34 9.23
C ALA A 250 2.03 -18.76 8.98
N THR A 251 2.19 -19.21 7.75
CA THR A 251 1.86 -20.57 7.30
C THR A 251 3.00 -21.15 6.47
N SER A 252 3.02 -22.48 6.32
CA SER A 252 4.00 -23.19 5.48
C SER A 252 3.32 -24.31 4.70
N LEU A 253 3.77 -24.53 3.47
CA LEU A 253 3.38 -25.67 2.62
C LEU A 253 4.23 -26.93 2.89
N VAL A 254 5.29 -26.79 3.68
CA VAL A 254 6.12 -27.89 4.13
C VAL A 254 6.01 -28.02 5.64
N GLU A 255 6.21 -29.25 6.14
CA GLU A 255 6.15 -29.53 7.57
C GLU A 255 7.12 -28.65 8.37
N VAL A 256 6.60 -28.05 9.45
CA VAL A 256 7.38 -27.27 10.41
C VAL A 256 7.17 -27.87 11.79
N GLU A 257 8.26 -28.22 12.49
CA GLU A 257 8.22 -28.78 13.82
C GLU A 257 7.50 -27.83 14.80
N GLY A 258 6.50 -28.33 15.49
CA GLY A 258 5.70 -27.58 16.46
C GLY A 258 4.56 -26.73 15.85
N ALA A 259 4.42 -26.68 14.53
CA ALA A 259 3.29 -26.03 13.90
C ALA A 259 2.02 -26.89 13.94
N ALA A 260 0.85 -26.26 14.04
CA ALA A 260 -0.42 -26.95 13.93
C ALA A 260 -0.69 -27.32 12.46
N GLN A 261 -1.03 -28.58 12.19
CA GLN A 261 -1.42 -29.04 10.86
C GLN A 261 -2.92 -28.89 10.68
N VAL A 262 -3.34 -28.33 9.54
CA VAL A 262 -4.73 -28.32 9.07
C VAL A 262 -4.82 -28.93 7.68
N GLU A 263 -5.94 -29.63 7.39
CA GLU A 263 -6.14 -30.28 6.09
C GLU A 263 -6.83 -29.31 5.12
N CYS A 264 -6.23 -29.09 3.95
CA CYS A 264 -6.85 -28.41 2.83
C CYS A 264 -7.33 -29.41 1.77
N ALA A 265 -7.94 -28.94 0.69
CA ALA A 265 -8.55 -29.80 -0.33
C ALA A 265 -7.56 -30.81 -0.97
N ASP A 266 -6.30 -30.45 -1.09
CA ASP A 266 -5.28 -31.21 -1.82
C ASP A 266 -4.08 -31.65 -0.99
N ALA A 267 -3.75 -30.89 0.07
CA ALA A 267 -2.56 -31.11 0.89
C ALA A 267 -2.71 -30.44 2.27
N PRO A 268 -1.92 -30.85 3.27
CA PRO A 268 -1.89 -30.16 4.55
C PRO A 268 -1.27 -28.76 4.44
N LEU A 269 -1.73 -27.86 5.30
CA LEU A 269 -1.16 -26.54 5.55
C LEU A 269 -0.70 -26.48 7.01
N TRP A 270 0.52 -26.01 7.25
CA TRP A 270 1.05 -25.84 8.61
C TRP A 270 0.87 -24.40 9.05
N ILE A 271 0.22 -24.20 10.19
CA ILE A 271 0.01 -22.91 10.84
C ILE A 271 1.20 -22.66 11.77
N VAL A 272 2.11 -21.81 11.34
CA VAL A 272 3.42 -21.61 12.01
C VAL A 272 3.33 -20.59 13.13
N GLN A 273 2.53 -19.55 12.93
CA GLN A 273 2.37 -18.49 13.91
C GLN A 273 0.95 -17.94 13.89
N THR A 274 0.41 -17.73 15.09
CA THR A 274 -0.91 -17.13 15.29
C THR A 274 -0.85 -16.04 16.36
N GLU A 275 -1.88 -15.20 16.38
CA GLU A 275 -2.17 -14.22 17.42
C GLU A 275 -3.61 -14.42 17.91
N GLU A 276 -3.82 -14.34 19.22
CA GLU A 276 -5.16 -14.34 19.80
C GLU A 276 -5.90 -13.06 19.42
N LEU A 277 -7.19 -13.18 19.13
CA LEU A 277 -8.04 -12.01 18.89
C LEU A 277 -8.36 -11.33 20.21
N SER A 278 -8.38 -9.99 20.22
CA SER A 278 -8.95 -9.25 21.35
C SER A 278 -10.43 -9.58 21.54
N GLU A 279 -10.98 -9.38 22.74
CA GLU A 279 -12.40 -9.60 23.03
C GLU A 279 -13.32 -8.81 22.08
N GLU A 280 -12.91 -7.61 21.72
CA GLU A 280 -13.66 -6.75 20.78
C GLU A 280 -13.64 -7.32 19.37
N GLU A 281 -12.50 -7.80 18.88
CA GLU A 281 -12.37 -8.44 17.57
C GLU A 281 -13.14 -9.75 17.52
N ALA A 282 -12.98 -10.60 18.53
CA ALA A 282 -13.69 -11.86 18.61
C ALA A 282 -15.23 -11.68 18.62
N SER A 283 -15.72 -10.64 19.27
CA SER A 283 -17.17 -10.33 19.31
C SER A 283 -17.74 -9.87 17.96
N ARG A 284 -16.91 -9.29 17.10
CA ARG A 284 -17.30 -8.82 15.76
C ARG A 284 -17.15 -9.88 14.67
N THR A 285 -16.41 -10.94 14.97
CA THR A 285 -15.98 -11.93 13.98
C THR A 285 -16.71 -13.24 14.22
N THR A 286 -17.76 -13.51 13.42
CA THR A 286 -18.48 -14.79 13.50
C THR A 286 -17.84 -15.74 12.47
N ALA A 287 -17.39 -16.91 12.93
CA ALA A 287 -16.93 -17.95 12.01
C ALA A 287 -18.04 -18.33 11.03
N PRO A 288 -17.75 -18.52 9.73
CA PRO A 288 -18.71 -19.02 8.78
C PRO A 288 -19.23 -20.38 9.26
N ALA A 289 -20.53 -20.62 9.10
CA ALA A 289 -21.09 -21.94 9.44
C ALA A 289 -20.31 -23.02 8.68
N PRO A 290 -19.93 -24.15 9.33
CA PRO A 290 -19.19 -25.20 8.67
C PRO A 290 -19.95 -25.63 7.42
N SER A 291 -19.26 -25.62 6.28
CA SER A 291 -19.79 -26.12 5.03
C SER A 291 -20.27 -27.55 5.27
N ARG A 292 -21.57 -27.76 5.22
CA ARG A 292 -22.14 -29.13 5.32
C ARG A 292 -21.56 -29.93 4.15
N GLN A 293 -20.76 -30.92 4.49
CA GLN A 293 -20.31 -31.97 3.58
C GLN A 293 -21.49 -32.76 3.02
#